data_9377bd4afc63bdc5fc745fb4ce782f89
#
_entry.id   9377bd4afc63bdc5fc745fb4ce782f89
#
_cell.length_a   1.000
_cell.length_b   1.000
_cell.length_c   1.000
_cell.angle_alpha   90.00
_cell.angle_beta   90.00
_cell.angle_gamma   90.00
#
_symmetry.space_group_name_H-M   'P 1'
#
loop_
_entity.id
_entity.type
_entity.pdbx_description
1 polymer ?
#
loop_
_entity_poly.entity_id
_entity_poly.type
_entity_poly.pdbx_seq_one_letter_code
_entity_poly.pdbx_strand_id
1 'polypeptide(L)'
;MNLRKIELRNFRNYEHVQLDFDPGVNLIVGDNAQGKTNLLEGISYLGSGKSFRAMKTSEMVRFGADFADIEGEIFAQERNQTLRWVLFNGSRPRQIFRNGAKKKTAGEIAGVLPTVLFCPEDLMVLKTGAAQRRRLGDHALCQLRPNYDAALTEYNRILDQKSRILKDHFENPALLEILPEYNTRLCQVGALLISYRARFYDSLGKSAAKFHGQFSGGAEEFALEYKTVSTVSDPFAPVSTLTQNLLDHLDRHYRAEIETAQCLTGPHKDDFDVSLSGINLKSYGSQGQTRTAAISLKLAQRELMGREMGEEPVLLLDDVLSELDPGRQDFVLNQIVSGQVFITCCEPGRFTKLGKTIEIRKGNVI
;
A
#
# COMPACT_ATOMS: atom_id res chain seq x y z
N MET A 1 -6.00 -4.60 17.68
CA MET A 1 -5.76 -3.13 17.73
C MET A 1 -6.97 -2.39 17.23
N ASN A 2 -7.14 -1.11 17.64
CA ASN A 2 -8.19 -0.23 17.10
C ASN A 2 -7.79 1.25 17.21
N LEU A 3 -8.26 2.04 16.25
CA LEU A 3 -8.28 3.50 16.31
C LEU A 3 -9.53 3.90 17.10
N ARG A 4 -9.35 4.53 18.27
CA ARG A 4 -10.44 4.97 19.14
C ARG A 4 -10.99 6.31 18.73
N LYS A 5 -10.08 7.21 18.32
CA LYS A 5 -10.42 8.58 18.00
C LYS A 5 -9.51 9.11 16.88
N ILE A 6 -10.05 9.95 16.03
CA ILE A 6 -9.28 10.74 15.08
C ILE A 6 -9.68 12.22 15.16
N GLU A 7 -8.70 13.08 15.04
CA GLU A 7 -8.90 14.51 14.84
C GLU A 7 -8.21 14.95 13.56
N LEU A 8 -8.95 15.61 12.68
CA LEU A 8 -8.45 16.16 11.43
C LEU A 8 -8.66 17.68 11.45
N ARG A 9 -7.61 18.44 11.20
CA ARG A 9 -7.66 19.90 11.04
C ARG A 9 -7.04 20.29 9.71
N ASN A 10 -7.77 21.10 8.95
CA ASN A 10 -7.36 21.57 7.62
C ASN A 10 -6.89 20.43 6.68
N PHE A 11 -7.54 19.28 6.77
CA PHE A 11 -7.21 18.10 5.98
C PHE A 11 -8.24 17.89 4.87
N ARG A 12 -7.83 17.97 3.62
CA ARG A 12 -8.71 17.84 2.45
C ARG A 12 -9.90 18.81 2.53
N ASN A 13 -11.14 18.30 2.62
CA ASN A 13 -12.36 19.10 2.77
C ASN A 13 -12.75 19.34 4.24
N TYR A 14 -12.06 18.73 5.19
CA TYR A 14 -12.29 18.93 6.63
C TYR A 14 -11.59 20.20 7.13
N GLU A 15 -12.36 21.13 7.68
CA GLU A 15 -11.79 22.25 8.42
C GLU A 15 -11.34 21.79 9.81
N HIS A 16 -12.27 21.20 10.54
CA HIS A 16 -12.02 20.55 11.83
C HIS A 16 -13.08 19.48 12.05
N VAL A 17 -12.66 18.28 12.31
CA VAL A 17 -13.54 17.16 12.70
C VAL A 17 -12.84 16.32 13.75
N GLN A 18 -13.61 15.89 14.75
CA GLN A 18 -13.20 14.90 15.74
C GLN A 18 -14.24 13.79 15.79
N LEU A 19 -13.77 12.55 15.73
CA LEU A 19 -14.60 11.35 15.67
C LEU A 19 -14.09 10.29 16.61
N ASP A 20 -15.05 9.68 17.35
CA ASP A 20 -14.80 8.46 18.13
C ASP A 20 -15.33 7.25 17.37
N PHE A 21 -14.62 6.13 17.43
CA PHE A 21 -14.92 4.92 16.69
C PHE A 21 -15.15 3.72 17.60
N ASP A 22 -16.00 2.80 17.13
CA ASP A 22 -16.17 1.49 17.76
C ASP A 22 -15.01 0.55 17.37
N PRO A 23 -14.65 -0.41 18.23
CA PRO A 23 -13.59 -1.36 17.94
C PRO A 23 -13.92 -2.37 16.84
N GLY A 24 -15.20 -2.48 16.47
CA GLY A 24 -15.70 -3.33 15.39
C GLY A 24 -15.91 -2.57 14.10
N VAL A 25 -17.10 -2.70 13.50
CA VAL A 25 -17.46 -2.07 12.24
C VAL A 25 -17.94 -0.63 12.44
N ASN A 26 -17.37 0.29 11.67
CA ASN A 26 -17.78 1.68 11.57
C ASN A 26 -18.24 1.95 10.13
N LEU A 27 -19.51 2.25 9.95
CA LEU A 27 -20.13 2.55 8.67
C LEU A 27 -20.13 4.07 8.46
N ILE A 28 -19.44 4.55 7.44
CA ILE A 28 -19.33 5.96 7.08
C ILE A 28 -20.25 6.23 5.91
N VAL A 29 -21.30 6.97 6.15
CA VAL A 29 -22.41 7.19 5.20
C VAL A 29 -22.43 8.65 4.74
N GLY A 30 -22.85 8.87 3.51
CA GLY A 30 -23.07 10.19 2.93
C GLY A 30 -23.02 10.15 1.41
N ASP A 31 -23.52 11.17 0.77
CA ASP A 31 -23.48 11.29 -0.68
C ASP A 31 -22.04 11.32 -1.23
N ASN A 32 -21.91 11.24 -2.55
CA ASN A 32 -20.61 11.38 -3.19
C ASN A 32 -20.01 12.77 -2.93
N ALA A 33 -18.67 12.82 -2.83
CA ALA A 33 -17.88 14.03 -2.57
C ALA A 33 -18.11 14.70 -1.19
N GLN A 34 -18.79 14.06 -0.23
CA GLN A 34 -18.99 14.60 1.11
C GLN A 34 -17.76 14.52 2.01
N GLY A 35 -16.78 13.65 1.70
CA GLY A 35 -15.54 13.50 2.46
C GLY A 35 -15.26 12.09 2.99
N LYS A 36 -16.13 11.09 2.74
CA LYS A 36 -15.96 9.70 3.19
C LYS A 36 -14.57 9.15 2.90
N THR A 37 -14.17 9.16 1.64
CA THR A 37 -12.82 8.72 1.20
C THR A 37 -11.70 9.56 1.83
N ASN A 38 -11.92 10.86 2.06
CA ASN A 38 -10.93 11.72 2.71
C ASN A 38 -10.71 11.33 4.18
N LEU A 39 -11.77 10.90 4.89
CA LEU A 39 -11.65 10.36 6.24
C LEU A 39 -10.81 9.07 6.24
N LEU A 40 -11.12 8.11 5.33
CA LEU A 40 -10.31 6.89 5.20
C LEU A 40 -8.87 7.19 4.82
N GLU A 41 -8.63 8.21 3.98
CA GLU A 41 -7.28 8.66 3.64
C GLU A 41 -6.54 9.18 4.89
N GLY A 42 -7.21 9.95 5.75
CA GLY A 42 -6.66 10.40 7.03
C GLY A 42 -6.29 9.23 7.96
N ILE A 43 -7.18 8.24 8.10
CA ILE A 43 -6.94 7.02 8.90
C ILE A 43 -5.74 6.22 8.34
N SER A 44 -5.72 5.98 7.03
CA SER A 44 -4.62 5.27 6.37
C SER A 44 -3.30 6.02 6.49
N TYR A 45 -3.33 7.35 6.31
CA TYR A 45 -2.15 8.19 6.42
C TYR A 45 -1.60 8.20 7.86
N LEU A 46 -2.49 8.25 8.86
CA LEU A 46 -2.09 8.21 10.26
C LEU A 46 -1.19 7.02 10.58
N GLY A 47 -1.52 5.85 10.05
CA GLY A 47 -0.77 4.61 10.28
C GLY A 47 0.47 4.41 9.40
N SER A 48 0.42 4.86 8.15
CA SER A 48 1.45 4.57 7.14
C SER A 48 2.35 5.76 6.79
N GLY A 49 1.87 6.99 7.00
CA GLY A 49 2.49 8.21 6.50
C GLY A 49 2.53 8.32 4.98
N LYS A 50 1.70 7.52 4.29
CA LYS A 50 1.57 7.52 2.82
C LYS A 50 0.10 7.68 2.44
N SER A 51 -0.18 8.60 1.53
CA SER A 51 -1.50 8.69 0.91
C SER A 51 -1.62 7.65 -0.20
N PHE A 52 -2.80 7.07 -0.35
CA PHE A 52 -3.12 6.20 -1.47
C PHE A 52 -3.59 6.97 -2.72
N ARG A 53 -3.84 8.29 -2.60
CA ARG A 53 -4.35 9.16 -3.68
C ARG A 53 -3.40 10.31 -4.02
N ALA A 54 -2.85 10.98 -3.01
CA ALA A 54 -2.01 12.16 -3.20
C ALA A 54 -0.60 11.79 -3.61
N MET A 55 -0.07 12.50 -4.61
CA MET A 55 1.33 12.40 -5.02
C MET A 55 2.24 13.27 -4.13
N LYS A 56 1.73 14.40 -3.66
CA LYS A 56 2.45 15.35 -2.80
C LYS A 56 1.70 15.58 -1.49
N THR A 57 2.43 15.76 -0.41
CA THR A 57 1.87 16.03 0.91
C THR A 57 1.00 17.29 0.94
N SER A 58 1.35 18.31 0.17
CA SER A 58 0.59 19.56 0.05
C SER A 58 -0.82 19.37 -0.51
N GLU A 59 -1.06 18.32 -1.31
CA GLU A 59 -2.39 18.03 -1.85
C GLU A 59 -3.40 17.58 -0.77
N MET A 60 -2.92 17.17 0.39
CA MET A 60 -3.76 16.78 1.54
C MET A 60 -4.09 17.98 2.44
N VAL A 61 -3.35 19.06 2.32
CA VAL A 61 -3.66 20.30 3.07
C VAL A 61 -4.87 20.97 2.43
N ARG A 62 -5.83 21.41 3.27
CA ARG A 62 -7.03 22.11 2.82
C ARG A 62 -6.65 23.35 2.01
N PHE A 63 -7.37 23.59 0.93
CA PHE A 63 -7.13 24.74 0.08
C PHE A 63 -7.23 26.06 0.90
N GLY A 64 -6.21 26.89 0.79
CA GLY A 64 -6.10 28.15 1.56
C GLY A 64 -5.49 28.02 2.96
N ALA A 65 -5.17 26.81 3.43
CA ALA A 65 -4.50 26.60 4.71
C ALA A 65 -2.98 26.39 4.54
N ASP A 66 -2.21 26.77 5.56
CA ASP A 66 -0.75 26.62 5.58
C ASP A 66 -0.32 25.19 5.97
N PHE A 67 -1.14 24.51 6.76
CA PHE A 67 -0.85 23.16 7.23
C PHE A 67 -2.12 22.36 7.48
N ALA A 68 -1.98 21.04 7.51
CA ALA A 68 -2.98 20.09 8.00
C ALA A 68 -2.44 19.33 9.20
N ASP A 69 -3.32 18.95 10.11
CA ASP A 69 -3.02 18.16 11.31
C ASP A 69 -3.90 16.93 11.36
N ILE A 70 -3.28 15.76 11.56
CA ILE A 70 -3.94 14.46 11.66
C ILE A 70 -3.47 13.85 12.97
N GLU A 71 -4.36 13.70 13.94
CA GLU A 71 -4.05 13.10 15.22
C GLU A 71 -5.01 11.94 15.52
N GLY A 72 -4.52 10.85 16.11
CA GLY A 72 -5.35 9.72 16.49
C GLY A 72 -4.92 9.05 17.77
N GLU A 73 -5.92 8.60 18.53
CA GLU A 73 -5.78 7.78 19.72
C GLU A 73 -6.00 6.30 19.35
N ILE A 74 -4.99 5.48 19.62
CA ILE A 74 -4.92 4.09 19.18
C ILE A 74 -4.75 3.20 20.39
N PHE A 75 -5.48 2.09 20.42
CA PHE A 75 -5.22 1.01 21.34
C PHE A 75 -4.61 -0.16 20.57
N ALA A 76 -3.35 -0.45 20.84
CA ALA A 76 -2.59 -1.52 20.19
C ALA A 76 -1.56 -2.10 21.18
N GLN A 77 -1.32 -3.41 21.11
CA GLN A 77 -0.37 -4.09 21.98
C GLN A 77 -0.67 -3.82 23.48
N GLU A 78 -1.97 -3.87 23.84
CA GLU A 78 -2.48 -3.61 25.18
C GLU A 78 -2.13 -2.21 25.76
N ARG A 79 -1.84 -1.24 24.89
CA ARG A 79 -1.44 0.13 25.28
C ARG A 79 -2.21 1.18 24.52
N ASN A 80 -2.49 2.29 25.22
CA ASN A 80 -2.96 3.51 24.57
C ASN A 80 -1.76 4.23 23.97
N GLN A 81 -1.88 4.64 22.72
CA GLN A 81 -0.86 5.36 21.98
C GLN A 81 -1.49 6.52 21.21
N THR A 82 -0.73 7.57 20.98
CA THR A 82 -1.14 8.67 20.11
C THR A 82 -0.18 8.79 18.95
N LEU A 83 -0.71 8.96 17.76
CA LEU A 83 0.05 9.32 16.56
C LEU A 83 -0.45 10.67 16.07
N ARG A 84 0.50 11.52 15.63
CA ARG A 84 0.16 12.81 15.03
C ARG A 84 1.09 13.12 13.86
N TRP A 85 0.49 13.66 12.80
CA TRP A 85 1.19 14.16 11.64
C TRP A 85 0.82 15.61 11.39
N VAL A 86 1.83 16.46 11.18
CA VAL A 86 1.65 17.83 10.70
C VAL A 86 2.20 17.93 9.30
N LEU A 87 1.34 18.25 8.35
CA LEU A 87 1.64 18.37 6.92
C LEU A 87 1.64 19.83 6.54
N PHE A 88 2.62 20.28 5.77
CA PHE A 88 2.74 21.69 5.39
C PHE A 88 2.45 21.89 3.90
N ASN A 89 1.82 22.99 3.59
CA ASN A 89 1.71 23.49 2.22
C ASN A 89 3.05 24.12 1.84
N GLY A 90 3.76 23.55 0.86
CA GLY A 90 5.07 24.04 0.40
C GLY A 90 6.23 23.09 0.71
N SER A 91 7.45 23.65 0.83
CA SER A 91 8.70 22.88 0.92
C SER A 91 9.07 22.39 2.33
N ARG A 92 8.34 22.86 3.37
CA ARG A 92 8.60 22.46 4.74
C ARG A 92 8.35 20.96 4.93
N PRO A 93 9.29 20.19 5.52
CA PRO A 93 9.10 18.75 5.75
C PRO A 93 7.99 18.50 6.78
N ARG A 94 7.21 17.46 6.54
CA ARG A 94 6.18 16.98 7.48
C ARG A 94 6.80 16.60 8.82
N GLN A 95 6.01 16.68 9.88
CA GLN A 95 6.42 16.31 11.23
C GLN A 95 5.61 15.12 11.71
N ILE A 96 6.24 14.26 12.49
CA ILE A 96 5.67 13.01 13.01
C ILE A 96 5.86 13.02 14.52
N PHE A 97 4.81 12.62 15.25
CA PHE A 97 4.87 12.46 16.70
C PHE A 97 4.23 11.12 17.10
N ARG A 98 4.83 10.47 18.08
CA ARG A 98 4.27 9.29 18.76
C ARG A 98 4.33 9.56 20.26
N ASN A 99 3.17 9.48 20.93
CA ASN A 99 3.02 9.80 22.35
C ASN A 99 3.65 11.17 22.73
N GLY A 100 3.40 12.19 21.91
CA GLY A 100 3.96 13.54 22.07
C GLY A 100 5.43 13.69 21.66
N ALA A 101 6.19 12.61 21.53
CA ALA A 101 7.60 12.66 21.15
C ALA A 101 7.77 12.72 19.63
N LYS A 102 8.52 13.73 19.15
CA LYS A 102 8.82 13.89 17.71
C LYS A 102 9.66 12.73 17.19
N LYS A 103 9.30 12.20 16.02
CA LYS A 103 9.99 11.12 15.32
C LYS A 103 10.68 11.63 14.06
N LYS A 104 11.76 10.97 13.66
CA LYS A 104 12.55 11.35 12.47
C LYS A 104 11.99 10.72 11.19
N THR A 105 11.53 9.48 11.28
CA THR A 105 11.11 8.68 10.12
C THR A 105 9.75 8.02 10.34
N ALA A 106 9.04 7.70 9.26
CA ALA A 106 7.80 6.92 9.31
C ALA A 106 8.05 5.49 9.84
N GLY A 107 9.23 4.92 9.64
CA GLY A 107 9.60 3.61 10.18
C GLY A 107 9.52 3.51 11.71
N GLU A 108 9.68 4.64 12.43
CA GLU A 108 9.58 4.66 13.89
C GLU A 108 8.14 4.53 14.43
N ILE A 109 7.15 4.66 13.56
CA ILE A 109 5.73 4.45 13.87
C ILE A 109 5.15 3.22 13.16
N ALA A 110 5.94 2.52 12.35
CA ALA A 110 5.50 1.31 11.67
C ALA A 110 4.94 0.30 12.68
N GLY A 111 3.83 -0.34 12.32
CA GLY A 111 3.18 -1.34 13.18
C GLY A 111 2.33 -0.79 14.33
N VAL A 112 2.22 0.54 14.51
CA VAL A 112 1.33 1.13 15.54
C VAL A 112 -0.13 1.10 15.11
N LEU A 113 -0.41 1.47 13.86
CA LEU A 113 -1.76 1.41 13.25
C LEU A 113 -1.64 0.90 11.81
N PRO A 114 -1.34 -0.37 11.60
CA PRO A 114 -1.34 -0.93 10.26
C PRO A 114 -2.74 -0.96 9.68
N THR A 115 -2.83 -0.61 8.41
CA THR A 115 -4.08 -0.54 7.67
C THR A 115 -4.02 -1.36 6.40
N VAL A 116 -5.14 -1.98 6.05
CA VAL A 116 -5.35 -2.58 4.72
C VAL A 116 -6.48 -1.83 4.05
N LEU A 117 -6.15 -1.11 2.98
CA LEU A 117 -7.13 -0.41 2.17
C LEU A 117 -7.60 -1.33 1.04
N PHE A 118 -8.90 -1.31 0.79
CA PHE A 118 -9.53 -1.92 -0.35
C PHE A 118 -10.47 -0.90 -1.01
N CYS A 119 -10.18 -0.48 -2.22
CA CYS A 119 -10.91 0.49 -3.01
C CYS A 119 -11.28 -0.10 -4.38
N PRO A 120 -12.19 0.54 -5.16
CA PRO A 120 -12.62 0.02 -6.46
C PRO A 120 -11.47 -0.23 -7.44
N GLU A 121 -10.42 0.59 -7.42
CA GLU A 121 -9.24 0.44 -8.25
C GLU A 121 -8.49 -0.88 -7.99
N ASP A 122 -8.54 -1.37 -6.76
CA ASP A 122 -7.92 -2.64 -6.39
C ASP A 122 -8.58 -3.85 -7.10
N LEU A 123 -9.87 -3.76 -7.43
CA LEU A 123 -10.58 -4.81 -8.18
C LEU A 123 -10.00 -5.03 -9.57
N MET A 124 -9.30 -4.03 -10.09
CA MET A 124 -8.66 -4.08 -11.40
C MET A 124 -7.14 -4.23 -11.32
N VAL A 125 -6.55 -4.43 -10.13
CA VAL A 125 -5.09 -4.47 -9.92
C VAL A 125 -4.39 -5.48 -10.83
N LEU A 126 -5.03 -6.60 -11.13
CA LEU A 126 -4.50 -7.64 -12.01
C LEU A 126 -4.50 -7.25 -13.50
N LYS A 127 -5.35 -6.29 -13.90
CA LYS A 127 -5.44 -5.78 -15.28
C LYS A 127 -4.65 -4.48 -15.50
N THR A 128 -4.21 -3.83 -14.43
CA THR A 128 -3.45 -2.57 -14.46
C THR A 128 -1.96 -2.78 -14.71
N GLY A 129 -1.17 -1.71 -14.67
CA GLY A 129 0.28 -1.77 -14.85
C GLY A 129 1.02 -2.36 -13.64
N ALA A 130 2.23 -2.88 -13.86
CA ALA A 130 3.09 -3.47 -12.83
C ALA A 130 3.33 -2.53 -11.62
N ALA A 131 3.35 -1.22 -11.83
CA ALA A 131 3.54 -0.24 -10.76
C ALA A 131 2.44 -0.32 -9.67
N GLN A 132 1.19 -0.54 -10.05
CA GLN A 132 0.09 -0.70 -9.09
C GLN A 132 0.18 -2.05 -8.36
N ARG A 133 0.56 -3.11 -9.07
CA ARG A 133 0.79 -4.42 -8.43
C ARG A 133 1.93 -4.38 -7.42
N ARG A 134 3.04 -3.71 -7.72
CA ARG A 134 4.12 -3.50 -6.74
C ARG A 134 3.65 -2.73 -5.51
N ARG A 135 2.83 -1.69 -5.70
CA ARG A 135 2.29 -0.89 -4.57
C ARG A 135 1.52 -1.75 -3.57
N LEU A 136 0.81 -2.80 -4.01
CA LEU A 136 0.10 -3.71 -3.11
C LEU A 136 1.07 -4.35 -2.10
N GLY A 137 2.18 -4.93 -2.57
CA GLY A 137 3.19 -5.53 -1.70
C GLY A 137 3.99 -4.50 -0.91
N ASP A 138 4.41 -3.41 -1.57
CA ASP A 138 5.21 -2.36 -0.93
C ASP A 138 4.46 -1.68 0.22
N HIS A 139 3.14 -1.47 0.06
CA HIS A 139 2.31 -0.87 1.11
C HIS A 139 2.24 -1.76 2.37
N ALA A 140 2.09 -3.07 2.21
CA ALA A 140 2.12 -4.00 3.32
C ALA A 140 3.51 -4.10 3.96
N LEU A 141 4.55 -4.32 3.14
CA LEU A 141 5.91 -4.49 3.61
C LEU A 141 6.46 -3.26 4.34
N CYS A 142 6.15 -2.04 3.90
CA CYS A 142 6.56 -0.82 4.59
C CYS A 142 5.94 -0.71 5.99
N GLN A 143 4.73 -1.21 6.18
CA GLN A 143 4.06 -1.21 7.49
C GLN A 143 4.59 -2.31 8.42
N LEU A 144 4.97 -3.47 7.84
CA LEU A 144 5.46 -4.63 8.59
C LEU A 144 6.95 -4.56 8.92
N ARG A 145 7.76 -3.96 8.05
CA ARG A 145 9.23 -4.03 8.08
C ARG A 145 9.87 -2.64 7.93
N PRO A 146 10.24 -1.98 9.02
CA PRO A 146 10.93 -0.68 8.96
C PRO A 146 12.17 -0.69 8.07
N ASN A 147 12.92 -1.81 8.06
CA ASN A 147 14.11 -1.96 7.20
C ASN A 147 13.74 -2.00 5.71
N TYR A 148 12.57 -2.55 5.36
CA TYR A 148 12.07 -2.51 3.99
C TYR A 148 11.72 -1.09 3.56
N ASP A 149 11.01 -0.34 4.40
CA ASP A 149 10.64 1.05 4.11
C ASP A 149 11.87 1.94 3.92
N ALA A 150 12.88 1.77 4.77
CA ALA A 150 14.17 2.46 4.64
C ALA A 150 14.88 2.09 3.32
N ALA A 151 14.95 0.80 3.00
CA ALA A 151 15.56 0.31 1.77
C ALA A 151 14.81 0.79 0.52
N LEU A 152 13.47 0.77 0.53
CA LEU A 152 12.65 1.27 -0.58
C LEU A 152 12.85 2.77 -0.79
N THR A 153 12.92 3.54 0.29
CA THR A 153 13.18 4.99 0.24
C THR A 153 14.58 5.28 -0.33
N GLU A 154 15.60 4.56 0.13
CA GLU A 154 16.95 4.69 -0.38
C GLU A 154 17.03 4.30 -1.86
N TYR A 155 16.44 3.14 -2.23
CA TYR A 155 16.39 2.65 -3.60
C TYR A 155 15.79 3.67 -4.55
N ASN A 156 14.63 4.22 -4.22
CA ASN A 156 13.95 5.21 -5.05
C ASN A 156 14.79 6.49 -5.21
N ARG A 157 15.45 6.95 -4.13
CA ARG A 157 16.36 8.10 -4.21
C ARG A 157 17.53 7.86 -5.16
N ILE A 158 18.15 6.68 -5.09
CA ILE A 158 19.27 6.31 -5.97
C ILE A 158 18.78 6.18 -7.41
N LEU A 159 17.61 5.55 -7.62
CA LEU A 159 17.00 5.38 -8.94
C LEU A 159 16.70 6.73 -9.60
N ASP A 160 16.17 7.71 -8.85
CA ASP A 160 15.91 9.06 -9.33
C ASP A 160 17.21 9.77 -9.70
N GLN A 161 18.26 9.66 -8.89
CA GLN A 161 19.57 10.22 -9.16
C GLN A 161 20.22 9.59 -10.40
N LYS A 162 20.24 8.26 -10.49
CA LYS A 162 20.71 7.53 -11.67
C LYS A 162 19.94 7.94 -12.93
N SER A 163 18.62 8.08 -12.83
CA SER A 163 17.78 8.48 -13.95
C SER A 163 18.10 9.88 -14.46
N ARG A 164 18.48 10.80 -13.55
CA ARG A 164 18.97 12.14 -13.94
C ARG A 164 20.34 12.05 -14.61
N ILE A 165 21.28 11.34 -14.04
CA ILE A 165 22.61 11.12 -14.65
C ILE A 165 22.45 10.59 -16.08
N LEU A 166 21.60 9.55 -16.27
CA LEU A 166 21.34 8.97 -17.58
C LEU A 166 20.65 9.93 -18.58
N LYS A 167 19.95 10.95 -18.12
CA LYS A 167 19.36 11.98 -18.99
C LYS A 167 20.35 13.08 -19.30
N ASP A 168 21.06 13.55 -18.30
CA ASP A 168 21.91 14.73 -18.39
C ASP A 168 23.28 14.42 -19.02
N HIS A 169 23.66 13.13 -19.16
CA HIS A 169 24.95 12.74 -19.77
C HIS A 169 25.07 13.13 -21.26
N PHE A 170 23.99 13.29 -21.97
CA PHE A 170 24.00 13.78 -23.37
C PHE A 170 24.58 15.20 -23.49
N GLU A 171 24.37 16.03 -22.45
CA GLU A 171 24.91 17.38 -22.34
C GLU A 171 26.28 17.39 -21.63
N ASN A 172 26.48 16.47 -20.67
CA ASN A 172 27.71 16.34 -19.89
C ASN A 172 28.17 14.87 -19.75
N PRO A 173 28.95 14.35 -20.69
CA PRO A 173 29.43 12.95 -20.68
C PRO A 173 30.22 12.55 -19.44
N ALA A 174 30.88 13.48 -18.72
CA ALA A 174 31.62 13.20 -17.50
C ALA A 174 30.73 12.66 -16.36
N LEU A 175 29.42 12.87 -16.43
CA LEU A 175 28.47 12.28 -15.46
C LEU A 175 28.46 10.74 -15.47
N LEU A 176 28.89 10.11 -16.56
CA LEU A 176 29.01 8.65 -16.63
C LEU A 176 30.11 8.09 -15.70
N GLU A 177 31.11 8.90 -15.33
CA GLU A 177 32.19 8.47 -14.44
C GLU A 177 31.70 8.14 -13.03
N ILE A 178 30.62 8.76 -12.56
CA ILE A 178 30.03 8.49 -11.24
C ILE A 178 28.98 7.37 -11.26
N LEU A 179 28.55 6.93 -12.45
CA LEU A 179 27.49 5.93 -12.61
C LEU A 179 27.79 4.57 -11.95
N PRO A 180 29.04 4.05 -11.95
CA PRO A 180 29.36 2.76 -11.34
C PRO A 180 29.05 2.69 -9.83
N GLU A 181 29.25 3.80 -9.10
CA GLU A 181 28.97 3.89 -7.68
C GLU A 181 27.46 3.78 -7.40
N TYR A 182 26.65 4.53 -8.16
CA TYR A 182 25.19 4.44 -8.13
C TYR A 182 24.69 3.06 -8.51
N ASN A 183 25.27 2.44 -9.52
CA ASN A 183 24.93 1.11 -10.00
C ASN A 183 25.14 0.05 -8.93
N THR A 184 26.32 0.04 -8.30
CA THR A 184 26.65 -0.89 -7.23
C THR A 184 25.68 -0.77 -6.06
N ARG A 185 25.41 0.47 -5.60
CA ARG A 185 24.51 0.70 -4.48
C ARG A 185 23.06 0.36 -4.83
N LEU A 186 22.61 0.69 -6.04
CA LEU A 186 21.27 0.34 -6.54
C LEU A 186 21.06 -1.18 -6.53
N CYS A 187 22.04 -1.97 -6.98
CA CYS A 187 21.98 -3.43 -6.98
C CYS A 187 21.95 -4.01 -5.56
N GLN A 188 22.80 -3.48 -4.64
CA GLN A 188 22.81 -3.92 -3.24
C GLN A 188 21.45 -3.71 -2.55
N VAL A 189 20.91 -2.51 -2.64
CA VAL A 189 19.61 -2.18 -2.04
C VAL A 189 18.48 -2.88 -2.78
N GLY A 190 18.57 -2.99 -4.12
CA GLY A 190 17.62 -3.71 -4.95
C GLY A 190 17.52 -5.20 -4.60
N ALA A 191 18.64 -5.87 -4.36
CA ALA A 191 18.66 -7.27 -3.93
C ALA A 191 17.94 -7.49 -2.60
N LEU A 192 18.08 -6.56 -1.67
CA LEU A 192 17.34 -6.61 -0.40
C LEU A 192 15.83 -6.51 -0.63
N LEU A 193 15.38 -5.60 -1.50
CA LEU A 193 13.95 -5.46 -1.84
C LEU A 193 13.40 -6.73 -2.50
N ILE A 194 14.12 -7.33 -3.45
CA ILE A 194 13.74 -8.59 -4.10
C ILE A 194 13.57 -9.70 -3.06
N SER A 195 14.51 -9.85 -2.14
CA SER A 195 14.47 -10.85 -1.07
C SER A 195 13.23 -10.71 -0.17
N TYR A 196 12.84 -9.48 0.21
CA TYR A 196 11.61 -9.24 0.97
C TYR A 196 10.36 -9.54 0.16
N ARG A 197 10.29 -9.04 -1.08
CA ARG A 197 9.14 -9.24 -1.97
C ARG A 197 8.90 -10.70 -2.30
N ALA A 198 9.94 -11.46 -2.62
CA ALA A 198 9.83 -12.88 -2.93
C ALA A 198 9.13 -13.65 -1.80
N ARG A 199 9.58 -13.46 -0.55
CA ARG A 199 8.98 -14.12 0.61
C ARG A 199 7.54 -13.65 0.87
N PHE A 200 7.29 -12.36 0.71
CA PHE A 200 5.96 -11.80 0.89
C PHE A 200 4.97 -12.34 -0.14
N TYR A 201 5.33 -12.32 -1.43
CA TYR A 201 4.44 -12.78 -2.50
C TYR A 201 4.23 -14.29 -2.48
N ASP A 202 5.21 -15.09 -2.06
CA ASP A 202 5.02 -16.53 -1.81
C ASP A 202 3.96 -16.77 -0.73
N SER A 203 4.10 -16.09 0.41
CA SER A 203 3.13 -16.19 1.50
C SER A 203 1.76 -15.65 1.12
N LEU A 204 1.72 -14.54 0.38
CA LEU A 204 0.48 -13.92 -0.12
C LEU A 204 -0.24 -14.87 -1.09
N GLY A 205 0.49 -15.51 -2.00
CA GLY A 205 -0.08 -16.47 -2.96
C GLY A 205 -0.73 -17.66 -2.27
N LYS A 206 -0.05 -18.24 -1.27
CA LYS A 206 -0.59 -19.37 -0.48
C LYS A 206 -1.86 -18.98 0.28
N SER A 207 -1.88 -17.81 0.91
CA SER A 207 -3.06 -17.33 1.62
C SER A 207 -4.19 -16.95 0.66
N ALA A 208 -3.88 -16.30 -0.47
CA ALA A 208 -4.87 -15.93 -1.48
C ALA A 208 -5.53 -17.16 -2.13
N ALA A 209 -4.75 -18.23 -2.38
CA ALA A 209 -5.27 -19.49 -2.89
C ALA A 209 -6.32 -20.09 -1.94
N LYS A 210 -6.11 -20.00 -0.62
CA LYS A 210 -7.09 -20.45 0.37
C LYS A 210 -8.41 -19.66 0.29
N PHE A 211 -8.35 -18.33 0.25
CA PHE A 211 -9.56 -17.50 0.13
C PHE A 211 -10.26 -17.70 -1.21
N HIS A 212 -9.49 -17.81 -2.29
CA HIS A 212 -10.06 -18.06 -3.61
C HIS A 212 -10.76 -19.43 -3.69
N GLY A 213 -10.14 -20.47 -3.11
CA GLY A 213 -10.73 -21.78 -3.02
C GLY A 213 -12.04 -21.82 -2.21
N GLN A 214 -12.12 -21.05 -1.11
CA GLN A 214 -13.35 -20.90 -0.33
C GLN A 214 -14.46 -20.25 -1.15
N PHE A 215 -14.12 -19.22 -1.96
CA PHE A 215 -15.10 -18.55 -2.82
C PHE A 215 -15.55 -19.40 -4.00
N SER A 216 -14.62 -20.08 -4.69
CA SER A 216 -14.90 -20.88 -5.88
C SER A 216 -15.42 -22.28 -5.56
N GLY A 217 -15.53 -22.67 -4.28
CA GLY A 217 -15.85 -24.04 -3.90
C GLY A 217 -14.79 -25.05 -4.33
N GLY A 218 -13.53 -24.59 -4.52
CA GLY A 218 -12.41 -25.43 -5.00
C GLY A 218 -12.39 -25.66 -6.53
N ALA A 219 -13.27 -24.99 -7.29
CA ALA A 219 -13.36 -25.19 -8.74
C ALA A 219 -12.18 -24.58 -9.52
N GLU A 220 -11.48 -23.63 -8.95
CA GLU A 220 -10.38 -22.90 -9.58
C GLU A 220 -9.12 -22.94 -8.70
N GLU A 221 -8.00 -23.40 -9.26
CA GLU A 221 -6.71 -23.41 -8.60
C GLU A 221 -6.01 -22.06 -8.78
N PHE A 222 -5.84 -21.31 -7.70
CA PHE A 222 -5.17 -20.02 -7.71
C PHE A 222 -3.66 -20.15 -7.51
N ALA A 223 -2.87 -19.54 -8.39
CA ALA A 223 -1.43 -19.42 -8.24
C ALA A 223 -0.96 -17.99 -8.44
N LEU A 224 0.04 -17.57 -7.63
CA LEU A 224 0.72 -16.27 -7.74
C LEU A 224 2.22 -16.54 -7.95
N GLU A 225 2.78 -15.95 -8.99
CA GLU A 225 4.20 -16.02 -9.33
C GLU A 225 4.83 -14.64 -9.28
N TYR A 226 5.83 -14.44 -8.40
CA TYR A 226 6.63 -13.24 -8.38
C TYR A 226 7.67 -13.23 -9.49
N LYS A 227 7.80 -12.11 -10.20
CA LYS A 227 8.71 -11.92 -11.33
C LYS A 227 9.63 -10.74 -11.11
N THR A 228 10.91 -10.94 -11.39
CA THR A 228 11.95 -9.92 -11.34
C THR A 228 12.82 -10.00 -12.60
N VAL A 229 13.96 -9.33 -12.63
CA VAL A 229 14.86 -9.33 -13.81
C VAL A 229 15.36 -10.73 -14.15
N SER A 230 15.59 -10.98 -15.43
CA SER A 230 15.83 -12.32 -16.00
C SER A 230 17.07 -13.06 -15.51
N THR A 231 18.05 -12.35 -14.94
CA THR A 231 19.25 -12.96 -14.36
C THR A 231 19.03 -13.52 -12.96
N VAL A 232 17.95 -13.17 -12.30
CA VAL A 232 17.55 -13.72 -11.00
C VAL A 232 16.69 -14.96 -11.24
N SER A 233 17.30 -16.11 -11.29
CA SER A 233 16.60 -17.40 -11.46
C SER A 233 15.95 -17.89 -10.19
N ASP A 234 16.53 -17.57 -9.01
CA ASP A 234 15.99 -17.88 -7.69
C ASP A 234 15.90 -16.60 -6.85
N PRO A 235 14.69 -16.02 -6.68
CA PRO A 235 14.51 -14.82 -5.87
C PRO A 235 14.61 -15.07 -4.35
N PHE A 236 14.73 -16.32 -3.90
CA PHE A 236 14.96 -16.71 -2.51
C PHE A 236 16.44 -16.87 -2.16
N ALA A 237 17.32 -16.77 -3.15
CA ALA A 237 18.78 -16.86 -2.95
C ALA A 237 19.28 -15.82 -1.91
N PRO A 238 20.47 -16.01 -1.33
CA PRO A 238 21.11 -15.01 -0.45
C PRO A 238 21.21 -13.64 -1.12
N VAL A 239 21.08 -12.57 -0.32
CA VAL A 239 21.15 -11.18 -0.83
C VAL A 239 22.43 -10.90 -1.61
N SER A 240 23.57 -11.50 -1.23
CA SER A 240 24.83 -11.40 -1.97
C SER A 240 24.73 -11.98 -3.38
N THR A 241 24.09 -13.14 -3.54
CA THR A 241 23.83 -13.75 -4.84
C THR A 241 22.89 -12.92 -5.69
N LEU A 242 21.79 -12.42 -5.08
CA LEU A 242 20.86 -11.51 -5.76
C LEU A 242 21.55 -10.22 -6.22
N THR A 243 22.47 -9.69 -5.40
CA THR A 243 23.28 -8.51 -5.77
C THR A 243 24.13 -8.79 -7.00
N GLN A 244 24.83 -9.94 -7.03
CA GLN A 244 25.62 -10.31 -8.19
C GLN A 244 24.75 -10.50 -9.45
N ASN A 245 23.62 -11.17 -9.32
CA ASN A 245 22.68 -11.34 -10.43
C ASN A 245 22.17 -10.00 -10.98
N LEU A 246 21.95 -9.01 -10.13
CA LEU A 246 21.57 -7.66 -10.56
C LEU A 246 22.74 -6.94 -11.25
N LEU A 247 23.97 -7.08 -10.76
CA LEU A 247 25.15 -6.54 -11.43
C LEU A 247 25.34 -7.15 -12.80
N ASP A 248 25.22 -8.47 -12.93
CA ASP A 248 25.29 -9.20 -14.21
C ASP A 248 24.21 -8.73 -15.20
N HIS A 249 22.98 -8.46 -14.70
CA HIS A 249 21.91 -7.91 -15.52
C HIS A 249 22.24 -6.50 -15.99
N LEU A 250 22.78 -5.69 -15.10
CA LEU A 250 23.16 -4.32 -15.38
C LEU A 250 24.27 -4.27 -16.44
N ASP A 251 25.30 -5.10 -16.31
CA ASP A 251 26.41 -5.17 -17.27
C ASP A 251 25.89 -5.50 -18.68
N ARG A 252 24.98 -6.45 -18.80
CA ARG A 252 24.35 -6.82 -20.09
C ARG A 252 23.53 -5.69 -20.71
N HIS A 253 22.93 -4.82 -19.89
CA HIS A 253 22.05 -3.75 -20.33
C HIS A 253 22.70 -2.35 -20.26
N TYR A 254 23.97 -2.26 -19.88
CA TYR A 254 24.64 -0.98 -19.63
C TYR A 254 24.59 -0.03 -20.83
N ARG A 255 24.90 -0.51 -22.04
CA ARG A 255 24.80 0.29 -23.25
C ARG A 255 23.39 0.76 -23.53
N ALA A 256 22.41 -0.14 -23.40
CA ALA A 256 21.01 0.18 -23.61
C ALA A 256 20.49 1.23 -22.59
N GLU A 257 20.94 1.17 -21.32
CA GLU A 257 20.60 2.18 -20.31
C GLU A 257 21.11 3.57 -20.70
N ILE A 258 22.35 3.64 -21.19
CA ILE A 258 22.95 4.91 -21.67
C ILE A 258 22.22 5.43 -22.90
N GLU A 259 22.03 4.59 -23.93
CA GLU A 259 21.40 4.98 -25.19
C GLU A 259 19.94 5.42 -25.01
N THR A 260 19.19 4.75 -24.14
CA THR A 260 17.77 5.05 -23.91
C THR A 260 17.52 6.05 -22.78
N ALA A 261 18.55 6.42 -22.02
CA ALA A 261 18.46 7.22 -20.79
C ALA A 261 17.47 6.65 -19.76
N GLN A 262 17.36 5.31 -19.67
CA GLN A 262 16.43 4.63 -18.78
C GLN A 262 17.14 3.60 -17.91
N CYS A 263 16.75 3.54 -16.62
CA CYS A 263 17.18 2.45 -15.74
C CYS A 263 16.42 1.18 -16.13
N LEU A 264 17.14 0.14 -16.56
CA LEU A 264 16.57 -1.14 -17.00
C LEU A 264 16.72 -2.26 -15.97
N THR A 265 17.60 -2.09 -14.98
CA THR A 265 17.96 -3.12 -14.00
C THR A 265 17.44 -2.77 -12.61
N GLY A 266 16.72 -3.72 -12.00
CA GLY A 266 16.36 -3.66 -10.59
C GLY A 266 14.87 -3.84 -10.29
N PRO A 267 14.50 -3.86 -9.00
CA PRO A 267 13.15 -4.19 -8.53
C PRO A 267 12.05 -3.16 -8.90
N HIS A 268 12.37 -2.04 -9.48
CA HIS A 268 11.39 -1.13 -10.10
C HIS A 268 10.78 -1.72 -11.38
N LYS A 269 11.34 -2.82 -11.91
CA LYS A 269 10.81 -3.61 -13.03
C LYS A 269 10.02 -4.84 -12.56
N ASP A 270 10.04 -5.18 -11.27
CA ASP A 270 9.34 -6.34 -10.74
C ASP A 270 7.84 -6.31 -11.05
N ASP A 271 7.28 -7.50 -11.11
CA ASP A 271 5.87 -7.74 -11.28
C ASP A 271 5.45 -9.02 -10.54
N PHE A 272 4.16 -9.32 -10.51
CA PHE A 272 3.65 -10.65 -10.23
C PHE A 272 2.51 -11.00 -11.19
N ASP A 273 2.41 -12.26 -11.53
CA ASP A 273 1.30 -12.80 -12.28
C ASP A 273 0.39 -13.63 -11.39
N VAL A 274 -0.90 -13.61 -11.69
CA VAL A 274 -1.89 -14.49 -11.07
C VAL A 274 -2.51 -15.34 -12.16
N SER A 275 -2.61 -16.64 -11.91
CA SER A 275 -3.30 -17.59 -12.79
C SER A 275 -4.38 -18.35 -12.01
N LEU A 276 -5.43 -18.74 -12.73
CA LEU A 276 -6.47 -19.66 -12.26
C LEU A 276 -6.41 -20.90 -13.15
N SER A 277 -6.17 -22.06 -12.54
CA SER A 277 -6.03 -23.34 -13.24
C SER A 277 -5.09 -23.25 -14.46
N GLY A 278 -3.95 -22.55 -14.29
CA GLY A 278 -2.93 -22.33 -15.31
C GLY A 278 -3.21 -21.18 -16.30
N ILE A 279 -4.40 -20.56 -16.27
CA ILE A 279 -4.75 -19.44 -17.17
C ILE A 279 -4.39 -18.11 -16.54
N ASN A 280 -3.50 -17.33 -17.17
CA ASN A 280 -3.07 -16.02 -16.68
C ASN A 280 -4.23 -15.01 -16.71
N LEU A 281 -4.57 -14.45 -15.55
CA LEU A 281 -5.69 -13.53 -15.37
C LEU A 281 -5.47 -12.18 -16.05
N LYS A 282 -4.24 -11.71 -16.15
CA LYS A 282 -3.92 -10.43 -16.80
C LYS A 282 -4.35 -10.43 -18.26
N SER A 283 -4.13 -11.54 -18.97
CA SER A 283 -4.41 -11.68 -20.39
C SER A 283 -5.81 -12.22 -20.66
N TYR A 284 -6.25 -13.23 -19.93
CA TYR A 284 -7.42 -14.04 -20.27
C TYR A 284 -8.51 -14.08 -19.20
N GLY A 285 -8.25 -13.52 -18.00
CA GLY A 285 -9.23 -13.55 -16.92
C GLY A 285 -10.52 -12.80 -17.28
N SER A 286 -11.67 -13.39 -16.98
CA SER A 286 -12.95 -12.71 -17.01
C SER A 286 -13.01 -11.62 -15.93
N GLN A 287 -13.92 -10.67 -16.08
CA GLN A 287 -14.10 -9.60 -15.09
C GLN A 287 -14.46 -10.17 -13.71
N GLY A 288 -15.32 -11.18 -13.66
CA GLY A 288 -15.70 -11.86 -12.42
C GLY A 288 -14.50 -12.55 -11.74
N GLN A 289 -13.70 -13.32 -12.49
CA GLN A 289 -12.49 -13.98 -12.00
C GLN A 289 -11.47 -12.96 -11.47
N THR A 290 -11.24 -11.89 -12.21
CA THR A 290 -10.30 -10.83 -11.82
C THR A 290 -10.73 -10.16 -10.51
N ARG A 291 -12.02 -9.83 -10.35
CA ARG A 291 -12.57 -9.25 -9.12
C ARG A 291 -12.43 -10.21 -7.93
N THR A 292 -12.78 -11.50 -8.11
CA THR A 292 -12.64 -12.49 -7.03
C THR A 292 -11.19 -12.69 -6.62
N ALA A 293 -10.27 -12.79 -7.58
CA ALA A 293 -8.84 -12.93 -7.30
C ALA A 293 -8.29 -11.68 -6.57
N ALA A 294 -8.72 -10.47 -6.94
CA ALA A 294 -8.34 -9.23 -6.25
C ALA A 294 -8.85 -9.20 -4.79
N ILE A 295 -10.09 -9.62 -4.55
CA ILE A 295 -10.66 -9.78 -3.19
C ILE A 295 -9.81 -10.77 -2.39
N SER A 296 -9.49 -11.93 -2.96
CA SER A 296 -8.68 -12.97 -2.32
C SER A 296 -7.29 -12.45 -1.93
N LEU A 297 -6.65 -11.65 -2.79
CA LEU A 297 -5.37 -10.99 -2.50
C LEU A 297 -5.47 -10.00 -1.33
N LYS A 298 -6.53 -9.20 -1.26
CA LYS A 298 -6.73 -8.22 -0.18
C LYS A 298 -7.02 -8.88 1.17
N LEU A 299 -7.85 -9.91 1.18
CA LEU A 299 -8.10 -10.71 2.39
C LEU A 299 -6.83 -11.43 2.85
N ALA A 300 -6.07 -12.00 1.92
CA ALA A 300 -4.78 -12.62 2.19
C ALA A 300 -3.76 -11.61 2.75
N GLN A 301 -3.70 -10.40 2.20
CA GLN A 301 -2.86 -9.32 2.72
C GLN A 301 -3.20 -9.01 4.18
N ARG A 302 -4.50 -8.90 4.50
CA ARG A 302 -4.97 -8.66 5.88
C ARG A 302 -4.58 -9.81 6.81
N GLU A 303 -4.84 -11.07 6.40
CA GLU A 303 -4.48 -12.27 7.19
C GLU A 303 -2.98 -12.34 7.46
N LEU A 304 -2.13 -12.09 6.45
CA LEU A 304 -0.68 -12.12 6.62
C LEU A 304 -0.20 -11.04 7.58
N MET A 305 -0.69 -9.81 7.42
CA MET A 305 -0.31 -8.72 8.30
C MET A 305 -0.74 -9.02 9.74
N GLY A 306 -1.97 -9.51 9.95
CA GLY A 306 -2.47 -9.88 11.27
C GLY A 306 -1.65 -11.00 11.91
N ARG A 307 -1.29 -12.02 11.14
CA ARG A 307 -0.46 -13.15 11.60
C ARG A 307 0.95 -12.71 12.02
N GLU A 308 1.58 -11.84 11.26
CA GLU A 308 2.92 -11.34 11.56
C GLU A 308 2.97 -10.37 12.74
N MET A 309 1.88 -9.66 13.00
CA MET A 309 1.80 -8.65 14.04
C MET A 309 1.16 -9.16 15.35
N GLY A 310 0.48 -10.30 15.28
CA GLY A 310 -0.31 -10.83 16.39
C GLY A 310 -1.61 -10.07 16.66
N GLU A 311 -1.94 -9.07 15.86
CA GLU A 311 -3.17 -8.27 15.95
C GLU A 311 -3.70 -7.96 14.55
N GLU A 312 -5.04 -8.01 14.38
CA GLU A 312 -5.67 -7.68 13.09
C GLU A 312 -5.42 -6.23 12.70
N PRO A 313 -4.93 -5.96 11.46
CA PRO A 313 -4.82 -4.61 10.94
C PRO A 313 -6.21 -3.99 10.73
N VAL A 314 -6.30 -2.68 10.82
CA VAL A 314 -7.54 -1.95 10.51
C VAL A 314 -7.85 -2.09 9.02
N LEU A 315 -9.06 -2.56 8.71
CA LEU A 315 -9.53 -2.71 7.34
C LEU A 315 -10.33 -1.48 6.91
N LEU A 316 -9.97 -0.92 5.77
CA LEU A 316 -10.63 0.24 5.16
C LEU A 316 -11.27 -0.20 3.84
N LEU A 317 -12.60 -0.21 3.76
CA LEU A 317 -13.37 -0.53 2.57
C LEU A 317 -13.97 0.77 2.00
N ASP A 318 -13.32 1.33 0.97
CA ASP A 318 -13.72 2.60 0.36
C ASP A 318 -14.60 2.35 -0.86
N ASP A 319 -15.91 2.48 -0.70
CA ASP A 319 -16.96 2.29 -1.72
C ASP A 319 -16.88 0.96 -2.53
N VAL A 320 -15.98 0.03 -2.11
CA VAL A 320 -15.72 -1.21 -2.86
C VAL A 320 -16.91 -2.16 -2.85
N LEU A 321 -17.70 -2.18 -1.77
CA LEU A 321 -18.84 -3.08 -1.67
C LEU A 321 -19.93 -2.74 -2.70
N SER A 322 -20.06 -1.48 -3.11
CA SER A 322 -21.03 -1.07 -4.15
C SER A 322 -20.69 -1.63 -5.54
N GLU A 323 -19.43 -1.94 -5.79
CA GLU A 323 -18.92 -2.52 -7.04
C GLU A 323 -19.07 -4.06 -7.11
N LEU A 324 -19.50 -4.68 -6.01
CA LEU A 324 -19.60 -6.13 -5.88
C LEU A 324 -21.04 -6.60 -5.98
N ASP A 325 -21.25 -7.75 -6.62
CA ASP A 325 -22.52 -8.48 -6.55
C ASP A 325 -22.77 -9.01 -5.12
N PRO A 326 -24.04 -9.35 -4.79
CA PRO A 326 -24.41 -9.79 -3.45
C PRO A 326 -23.57 -10.96 -2.92
N GLY A 327 -23.23 -11.93 -3.76
CA GLY A 327 -22.43 -13.10 -3.34
C GLY A 327 -21.02 -12.72 -2.90
N ARG A 328 -20.36 -11.82 -3.65
CA ARG A 328 -19.03 -11.28 -3.28
C ARG A 328 -19.10 -10.38 -2.06
N GLN A 329 -20.16 -9.55 -1.95
CA GLN A 329 -20.36 -8.73 -0.75
C GLN A 329 -20.47 -9.61 0.50
N ASP A 330 -21.30 -10.65 0.47
CA ASP A 330 -21.51 -11.56 1.61
C ASP A 330 -20.22 -12.32 1.93
N PHE A 331 -19.45 -12.74 0.91
CA PHE A 331 -18.17 -13.37 1.13
C PHE A 331 -17.19 -12.44 1.87
N VAL A 332 -17.02 -11.20 1.42
CA VAL A 332 -16.16 -10.21 2.09
C VAL A 332 -16.63 -9.96 3.52
N LEU A 333 -17.92 -9.72 3.73
CA LEU A 333 -18.48 -9.44 5.06
C LEU A 333 -18.32 -10.62 6.03
N ASN A 334 -18.43 -11.86 5.55
CA ASN A 334 -18.21 -13.05 6.37
C ASN A 334 -16.73 -13.27 6.75
N GLN A 335 -15.79 -12.67 6.02
CA GLN A 335 -14.35 -12.75 6.34
C GLN A 335 -13.88 -11.63 7.29
N ILE A 336 -14.70 -10.63 7.56
CA ILE A 336 -14.33 -9.47 8.41
C ILE A 336 -14.94 -9.52 9.81
N VAL A 337 -15.09 -10.71 10.36
CA VAL A 337 -15.71 -10.96 11.68
C VAL A 337 -14.85 -10.51 12.87
N SER A 338 -13.57 -10.21 12.66
CA SER A 338 -12.63 -9.77 13.71
C SER A 338 -11.90 -8.48 13.31
N GLY A 339 -11.43 -7.74 14.32
CA GLY A 339 -10.71 -6.48 14.14
C GLY A 339 -11.60 -5.31 13.75
N GLN A 340 -11.01 -4.13 13.68
CA GLN A 340 -11.73 -2.91 13.33
C GLN A 340 -11.84 -2.75 11.81
N VAL A 341 -13.05 -2.34 11.37
CA VAL A 341 -13.36 -2.16 9.95
C VAL A 341 -14.08 -0.83 9.75
N PHE A 342 -13.67 -0.10 8.73
CA PHE A 342 -14.34 1.10 8.24
C PHE A 342 -14.90 0.82 6.86
N ILE A 343 -16.19 1.08 6.67
CA ILE A 343 -16.89 0.86 5.39
C ILE A 343 -17.49 2.18 4.96
N THR A 344 -17.15 2.70 3.79
CA THR A 344 -17.85 3.83 3.19
C THR A 344 -18.93 3.35 2.25
N CYS A 345 -20.07 4.01 2.26
CA CYS A 345 -21.16 3.80 1.30
C CYS A 345 -22.01 5.05 1.14
N CYS A 346 -22.73 5.16 0.03
CA CYS A 346 -23.70 6.22 -0.19
C CYS A 346 -25.02 5.89 0.49
N GLU A 347 -25.49 4.67 0.32
CA GLU A 347 -26.73 4.17 0.91
C GLU A 347 -26.41 3.07 1.94
N PRO A 348 -26.75 3.29 3.22
CA PRO A 348 -26.41 2.32 4.26
C PRO A 348 -27.15 0.99 4.10
N GLY A 349 -28.41 1.01 3.58
CA GLY A 349 -29.20 -0.18 3.25
C GLY A 349 -29.08 -1.30 4.29
N ARG A 350 -28.68 -2.49 3.83
CA ARG A 350 -28.48 -3.68 4.68
C ARG A 350 -27.26 -3.61 5.61
N PHE A 351 -26.37 -2.65 5.40
CA PHE A 351 -25.12 -2.54 6.18
C PHE A 351 -25.32 -1.85 7.54
N THR A 352 -26.44 -1.16 7.78
CA THR A 352 -26.72 -0.46 9.06
C THR A 352 -26.64 -1.34 10.29
N LYS A 353 -26.91 -2.64 10.14
CA LYS A 353 -26.87 -3.62 11.24
C LYS A 353 -25.46 -4.11 11.57
N LEU A 354 -24.43 -3.73 10.79
CA LEU A 354 -23.07 -4.23 10.96
C LEU A 354 -22.32 -3.54 12.11
N GLY A 355 -22.65 -2.29 12.43
CA GLY A 355 -21.94 -1.54 13.47
C GLY A 355 -22.37 -0.08 13.59
N LYS A 356 -21.49 0.75 14.15
CA LYS A 356 -21.72 2.19 14.36
C LYS A 356 -21.83 2.91 13.03
N THR A 357 -22.88 3.69 12.86
CA THR A 357 -23.08 4.55 11.66
C THR A 357 -22.62 5.98 11.95
N ILE A 358 -21.86 6.55 11.05
CA ILE A 358 -21.34 7.92 11.09
C ILE A 358 -21.75 8.60 9.78
N GLU A 359 -22.59 9.61 9.87
CA GLU A 359 -23.04 10.36 8.69
C GLU A 359 -22.14 11.56 8.44
N ILE A 360 -21.65 11.70 7.19
CA ILE A 360 -20.79 12.80 6.76
C ILE A 360 -21.50 13.63 5.70
N ARG A 361 -21.58 14.95 5.97
CA ARG A 361 -22.13 15.92 5.02
C ARG A 361 -21.23 17.16 4.95
N LYS A 362 -20.68 17.45 3.75
CA LYS A 362 -19.79 18.58 3.48
C LYS A 362 -18.61 18.71 4.46
N GLY A 363 -17.97 17.58 4.81
CA GLY A 363 -16.86 17.56 5.75
C GLY A 363 -17.26 17.75 7.24
N ASN A 364 -18.54 17.64 7.58
CA ASN A 364 -19.03 17.64 8.95
C ASN A 364 -19.71 16.31 9.28
N VAL A 365 -19.71 15.98 10.55
CA VAL A 365 -20.44 14.82 11.09
C VAL A 365 -21.83 15.31 11.55
N ILE A 366 -22.86 14.53 11.23
CA ILE A 366 -24.25 14.84 11.57
C ILE A 366 -24.75 13.78 12.56
#